data_4388e02548a4af106df995f72f4ebbff
#
_entry.id   4388e02548a4af106df995f72f4ebbff
#
_cell.length_a   1.000
_cell.length_b   1.000
_cell.length_c   1.000
_cell.angle_alpha   90.00
_cell.angle_beta   90.00
_cell.angle_gamma   90.00
#
_symmetry.space_group_name_H-M   'P 1'
#
loop_
_entity.id
_entity.type
_entity.pdbx_description
1 polymer ?
#
loop_
_entity_poly.entity_id
_entity_poly.type
_entity_poly.pdbx_seq_one_letter_code
_entity_poly.pdbx_strand_id
1 'polypeptide(L)'
;AIHFDDYFYPYTVNGEKFNDTDSFKKYGNGLSLGDWRRSNVSNFVHQISKSIKTIKPWVQFGISPFGVWRNKSMDVRGSDTQSGQTNYDDLYADPLAWMENNWIDYILPQLYWSLDHPKASYSKLLKWWSENAKNTAIYIGNSSYKIKSDGDKRWNFATEIPNQIDYTRTFNNVQGNAFFSAKWFVNKNQEVTQLLAENQYKYPAIPLAVPKLRKELLVSPKMMAVTKNN
;
A
#
# COMPACT_ATOMS: atom_id res chain seq x y z
N ALA A 1 8.70 -11.38 -4.92
CA ALA A 1 8.71 -9.90 -4.98
C ALA A 1 9.77 -9.32 -4.05
N ILE A 2 10.21 -8.11 -4.35
CA ILE A 2 10.93 -7.24 -3.41
C ILE A 2 9.93 -6.18 -2.96
N HIS A 3 9.86 -5.95 -1.66
CA HIS A 3 8.89 -5.06 -1.07
C HIS A 3 9.58 -4.07 -0.13
N PHE A 4 9.32 -2.76 -0.33
CA PHE A 4 9.78 -1.71 0.55
C PHE A 4 8.63 -1.20 1.42
N ASP A 5 8.94 -0.92 2.66
CA ASP A 5 8.08 -0.21 3.59
C ASP A 5 8.15 1.31 3.36
N ASP A 6 7.56 2.14 4.22
CA ASP A 6 7.48 3.59 4.11
C ASP A 6 8.68 4.36 4.69
N TYR A 7 9.77 3.69 4.98
CA TYR A 7 10.99 4.28 5.56
C TYR A 7 11.87 4.98 4.51
N PHE A 8 11.41 6.16 4.05
CA PHE A 8 12.17 7.04 3.16
C PHE A 8 12.93 8.09 3.96
N TYR A 9 12.34 9.27 4.21
CA TYR A 9 12.80 10.13 5.29
C TYR A 9 12.12 9.73 6.59
N PRO A 10 12.78 9.94 7.76
CA PRO A 10 12.21 9.55 9.04
C PRO A 10 10.94 10.33 9.36
N TYR A 11 10.04 9.70 10.09
CA TYR A 11 8.87 10.34 10.64
C TYR A 11 9.28 11.53 11.51
N THR A 12 8.53 12.63 11.40
CA THR A 12 8.81 13.84 12.16
C THR A 12 8.66 13.59 13.65
N VAL A 13 9.72 13.81 14.41
CA VAL A 13 9.71 13.83 15.87
C VAL A 13 9.65 15.30 16.31
N ASN A 14 8.83 15.61 17.31
CA ASN A 14 8.63 17.00 17.76
C ASN A 14 9.95 17.70 18.08
N GLY A 15 10.20 18.81 17.38
CA GLY A 15 11.39 19.65 17.56
C GLY A 15 12.66 19.14 16.85
N GLU A 16 12.64 17.95 16.25
CA GLU A 16 13.78 17.42 15.52
C GLU A 16 13.71 17.71 14.03
N LYS A 17 14.87 18.00 13.44
CA LYS A 17 15.02 18.15 11.98
C LYS A 17 16.03 17.12 11.50
N PHE A 18 15.72 16.49 10.36
CA PHE A 18 16.70 15.64 9.71
C PHE A 18 17.89 16.48 9.24
N ASN A 19 19.11 16.13 9.72
CA ASN A 19 20.30 16.92 9.48
C ASN A 19 21.01 16.52 8.18
N ASP A 20 20.54 17.07 7.06
CA ASP A 20 21.14 16.90 5.73
C ASP A 20 21.56 18.24 5.09
N THR A 21 21.69 19.29 5.89
CA THR A 21 21.99 20.66 5.43
C THR A 21 23.27 20.72 4.59
N ASP A 22 24.35 20.06 5.00
CA ASP A 22 25.63 20.11 4.28
C ASP A 22 25.56 19.30 2.97
N SER A 23 24.85 18.18 2.97
CA SER A 23 24.56 17.43 1.75
C SER A 23 23.72 18.24 0.78
N PHE A 24 22.70 18.94 1.28
CA PHE A 24 21.86 19.81 0.46
C PHE A 24 22.65 20.98 -0.13
N LYS A 25 23.51 21.68 0.66
CA LYS A 25 24.40 22.73 0.14
C LYS A 25 25.28 22.25 -1.00
N LYS A 26 25.79 21.00 -0.88
CA LYS A 26 26.72 20.44 -1.86
C LYS A 26 26.00 19.88 -3.09
N TYR A 27 24.83 19.30 -2.97
CA TYR A 27 24.17 18.51 -4.01
C TYR A 27 22.76 18.99 -4.39
N GLY A 28 22.31 20.11 -3.82
CA GLY A 28 20.94 20.63 -4.02
C GLY A 28 20.64 21.13 -5.44
N ASN A 29 21.69 21.48 -6.22
CA ASN A 29 21.58 21.84 -7.63
C ASN A 29 20.47 22.88 -7.96
N GLY A 30 20.24 23.86 -7.07
CA GLY A 30 19.21 24.89 -7.26
C GLY A 30 17.79 24.47 -6.95
N LEU A 31 17.56 23.24 -6.52
CA LEU A 31 16.24 22.77 -6.05
C LEU A 31 15.90 23.33 -4.68
N SER A 32 14.60 23.36 -4.36
CA SER A 32 14.18 23.51 -2.95
C SER A 32 14.63 22.29 -2.15
N LEU A 33 14.76 22.44 -0.82
CA LEU A 33 15.13 21.31 0.07
C LEU A 33 14.14 20.14 -0.09
N GLY A 34 12.85 20.44 -0.16
CA GLY A 34 11.83 19.41 -0.33
C GLY A 34 11.92 18.68 -1.68
N ASP A 35 12.14 19.42 -2.76
CA ASP A 35 12.28 18.82 -4.10
C ASP A 35 13.57 18.01 -4.21
N TRP A 36 14.66 18.48 -3.63
CA TRP A 36 15.92 17.73 -3.59
C TRP A 36 15.76 16.41 -2.81
N ARG A 37 15.11 16.43 -1.66
CA ARG A 37 14.82 15.22 -0.88
C ARG A 37 13.97 14.23 -1.68
N ARG A 38 12.88 14.71 -2.30
CA ARG A 38 12.01 13.88 -3.16
C ARG A 38 12.76 13.32 -4.36
N SER A 39 13.64 14.11 -4.97
CA SER A 39 14.46 13.64 -6.08
C SER A 39 15.42 12.52 -5.67
N ASN A 40 16.04 12.61 -4.48
CA ASN A 40 16.89 11.56 -3.93
C ASN A 40 16.14 10.25 -3.73
N VAL A 41 14.95 10.31 -3.09
CA VAL A 41 14.11 9.13 -2.88
C VAL A 41 13.65 8.54 -4.22
N SER A 42 13.17 9.37 -5.12
CA SER A 42 12.69 8.93 -6.45
C SER A 42 13.82 8.32 -7.29
N ASN A 43 15.00 8.90 -7.27
CA ASN A 43 16.19 8.34 -7.94
C ASN A 43 16.56 6.98 -7.35
N PHE A 44 16.53 6.83 -6.03
CA PHE A 44 16.79 5.56 -5.37
C PHE A 44 15.78 4.49 -5.80
N VAL A 45 14.48 4.79 -5.76
CA VAL A 45 13.41 3.86 -6.21
C VAL A 45 13.61 3.48 -7.68
N HIS A 46 13.91 4.44 -8.56
CA HIS A 46 14.16 4.17 -9.97
C HIS A 46 15.37 3.26 -10.18
N GLN A 47 16.50 3.53 -9.51
CA GLN A 47 17.72 2.72 -9.65
C GLN A 47 17.50 1.29 -9.16
N ILE A 48 16.82 1.09 -8.04
CA ILE A 48 16.46 -0.24 -7.53
C ILE A 48 15.55 -0.97 -8.52
N SER A 49 14.52 -0.31 -9.01
CA SER A 49 13.63 -0.88 -10.05
C SER A 49 14.42 -1.36 -11.27
N LYS A 50 15.29 -0.50 -11.80
CA LYS A 50 16.13 -0.83 -12.94
C LYS A 50 17.06 -2.02 -12.65
N SER A 51 17.69 -2.05 -11.48
CA SER A 51 18.59 -3.13 -11.06
C SER A 51 17.84 -4.47 -10.95
N ILE A 52 16.68 -4.48 -10.32
CA ILE A 52 15.82 -5.68 -10.22
C ILE A 52 15.47 -6.19 -11.61
N LYS A 53 14.99 -5.31 -12.49
CA LYS A 53 14.54 -5.71 -13.84
C LYS A 53 15.69 -6.15 -14.74
N THR A 54 16.88 -5.64 -14.53
CA THR A 54 18.10 -6.08 -15.26
C THR A 54 18.53 -7.48 -14.83
N ILE A 55 18.49 -7.77 -13.52
CA ILE A 55 19.00 -9.05 -12.98
C ILE A 55 17.93 -10.16 -13.05
N LYS A 56 16.69 -9.83 -12.66
CA LYS A 56 15.55 -10.77 -12.58
C LYS A 56 14.26 -10.08 -13.03
N PRO A 57 14.01 -9.94 -14.33
CA PRO A 57 12.88 -9.18 -14.87
C PRO A 57 11.50 -9.69 -14.41
N TRP A 58 11.42 -10.96 -13.97
CA TRP A 58 10.19 -11.58 -13.45
C TRP A 58 9.92 -11.26 -11.97
N VAL A 59 10.89 -10.67 -11.23
CA VAL A 59 10.69 -10.29 -9.83
C VAL A 59 9.92 -8.99 -9.78
N GLN A 60 8.80 -9.01 -9.05
CA GLN A 60 8.02 -7.81 -8.78
C GLN A 60 8.73 -6.90 -7.78
N PHE A 61 8.58 -5.60 -7.99
CA PHE A 61 8.99 -4.58 -7.03
C PHE A 61 7.77 -3.78 -6.59
N GLY A 62 7.52 -3.71 -5.30
CA GLY A 62 6.41 -2.97 -4.73
C GLY A 62 6.79 -2.19 -3.49
N ILE A 63 5.95 -1.23 -3.16
CA ILE A 63 6.16 -0.32 -2.04
C ILE A 63 4.86 -0.18 -1.23
N SER A 64 5.01 -0.15 0.09
CA SER A 64 3.94 0.10 1.06
C SER A 64 4.10 1.50 1.66
N PRO A 65 3.67 2.57 0.94
CA PRO A 65 3.84 3.94 1.43
C PRO A 65 2.83 4.25 2.53
N PHE A 66 3.08 5.34 3.26
CA PHE A 66 2.09 5.93 4.17
C PHE A 66 0.75 6.15 3.47
N GLY A 67 -0.36 6.02 4.17
CA GLY A 67 -1.70 5.98 3.58
C GLY A 67 -2.17 7.28 2.91
N VAL A 68 -1.58 8.42 3.23
CA VAL A 68 -1.93 9.73 2.65
C VAL A 68 -0.80 10.24 1.78
N TRP A 69 -1.05 10.40 0.48
CA TRP A 69 -0.07 11.03 -0.41
C TRP A 69 0.08 12.51 -0.06
N ARG A 70 -1.02 13.25 -0.11
CA ARG A 70 -1.12 14.67 0.23
C ARG A 70 -2.56 15.01 0.61
N ASN A 71 -2.77 15.99 1.49
CA ASN A 71 -4.10 16.52 1.75
C ASN A 71 -4.57 17.40 0.59
N LYS A 72 -5.85 17.36 0.26
CA LYS A 72 -6.44 18.20 -0.80
C LYS A 72 -6.29 19.70 -0.56
N SER A 73 -6.17 20.11 0.70
CA SER A 73 -5.89 21.51 1.07
C SER A 73 -4.49 21.99 0.65
N MET A 74 -3.56 21.06 0.42
CA MET A 74 -2.18 21.35 0.01
C MET A 74 -1.96 21.17 -1.51
N ASP A 75 -2.71 20.25 -2.12
CA ASP A 75 -2.66 19.99 -3.56
C ASP A 75 -4.04 19.49 -4.01
N VAL A 76 -4.60 20.07 -5.07
CA VAL A 76 -5.92 19.71 -5.59
C VAL A 76 -6.05 18.23 -5.95
N ARG A 77 -4.94 17.56 -6.29
CA ARG A 77 -4.87 16.12 -6.56
C ARG A 77 -4.88 15.26 -5.29
N GLY A 78 -4.68 15.88 -4.13
CA GLY A 78 -4.64 15.21 -2.83
C GLY A 78 -5.99 14.61 -2.42
N SER A 79 -5.95 13.72 -1.43
CA SER A 79 -7.14 13.14 -0.83
C SER A 79 -7.89 14.15 0.05
N ASP A 80 -9.21 13.96 0.18
CA ASP A 80 -10.05 14.74 1.10
C ASP A 80 -9.81 14.31 2.56
N THR A 81 -8.63 14.64 3.04
CA THR A 81 -8.12 14.29 4.37
C THR A 81 -7.52 15.50 5.08
N GLN A 82 -7.32 15.34 6.38
CA GLN A 82 -6.65 16.30 7.27
C GLN A 82 -5.56 15.57 8.07
N SER A 83 -4.74 14.81 7.36
CA SER A 83 -3.62 14.10 7.98
C SER A 83 -2.54 15.07 8.43
N GLY A 84 -2.01 14.85 9.63
CA GLY A 84 -0.86 15.63 10.14
C GLY A 84 0.46 15.25 9.51
N GLN A 85 0.49 14.17 8.71
CA GLN A 85 1.66 13.68 8.00
C GLN A 85 1.26 13.15 6.63
N THR A 86 2.15 13.28 5.65
CA THR A 86 1.91 12.86 4.26
C THR A 86 3.18 12.29 3.64
N ASN A 87 3.02 11.48 2.59
CA ASN A 87 4.18 11.00 1.84
C ASN A 87 4.99 12.16 1.22
N TYR A 88 4.29 13.05 0.54
CA TYR A 88 4.93 14.06 -0.30
C TYR A 88 5.65 15.16 0.49
N ASP A 89 4.98 15.71 1.52
CA ASP A 89 5.50 16.87 2.25
C ASP A 89 6.43 16.49 3.41
N ASP A 90 6.19 15.34 4.06
CA ASP A 90 6.88 14.97 5.30
C ASP A 90 7.89 13.85 5.09
N LEU A 91 7.52 12.81 4.33
CA LEU A 91 8.38 11.66 4.04
C LEU A 91 9.18 11.83 2.74
N TYR A 92 8.95 12.91 2.01
CA TYR A 92 9.59 13.22 0.73
C TYR A 92 9.52 12.07 -0.28
N ALA A 93 8.42 11.35 -0.25
CA ALA A 93 8.11 10.22 -1.12
C ALA A 93 6.99 10.60 -2.09
N ASP A 94 7.19 10.33 -3.38
CA ASP A 94 6.18 10.61 -4.40
C ASP A 94 5.71 9.33 -5.12
N PRO A 95 4.89 8.50 -4.47
CA PRO A 95 4.39 7.27 -5.07
C PRO A 95 3.58 7.51 -6.36
N LEU A 96 2.95 8.68 -6.55
CA LEU A 96 2.28 8.99 -7.82
C LEU A 96 3.29 9.02 -8.98
N ALA A 97 4.40 9.70 -8.80
CA ALA A 97 5.47 9.75 -9.81
C ALA A 97 6.04 8.35 -10.08
N TRP A 98 6.20 7.50 -9.06
CA TRP A 98 6.73 6.14 -9.24
C TRP A 98 5.77 5.25 -10.05
N MET A 99 4.47 5.38 -9.82
CA MET A 99 3.43 4.68 -10.59
C MET A 99 3.34 5.21 -12.02
N GLU A 100 3.37 6.53 -12.21
CA GLU A 100 3.32 7.17 -13.53
C GLU A 100 4.49 6.75 -14.43
N ASN A 101 5.68 6.61 -13.84
CA ASN A 101 6.89 6.19 -14.56
C ASN A 101 7.05 4.66 -14.64
N ASN A 102 6.12 3.88 -14.11
CA ASN A 102 6.19 2.41 -14.06
C ASN A 102 7.45 1.87 -13.36
N TRP A 103 7.93 2.56 -12.32
CA TRP A 103 9.09 2.11 -11.54
C TRP A 103 8.73 1.02 -10.54
N ILE A 104 7.47 0.88 -10.20
CA ILE A 104 6.94 -0.15 -9.30
C ILE A 104 5.87 -1.00 -10.00
N ASP A 105 5.82 -2.28 -9.67
CA ASP A 105 4.82 -3.21 -10.23
C ASP A 105 3.53 -3.21 -9.42
N TYR A 106 3.62 -2.96 -8.12
CA TYR A 106 2.45 -2.83 -7.25
C TYR A 106 2.67 -1.80 -6.14
N ILE A 107 1.56 -1.29 -5.62
CA ILE A 107 1.53 -0.39 -4.48
C ILE A 107 0.61 -0.92 -3.41
N LEU A 108 0.98 -0.72 -2.14
CA LEU A 108 0.27 -1.22 -0.97
C LEU A 108 0.17 -0.12 0.10
N PRO A 109 -0.62 0.96 -0.13
CA PRO A 109 -0.73 2.05 0.83
C PRO A 109 -1.28 1.58 2.18
N GLN A 110 -0.71 2.08 3.26
CA GLN A 110 -1.03 1.73 4.64
C GLN A 110 -2.25 2.53 5.12
N LEU A 111 -3.47 2.02 4.88
CA LEU A 111 -4.70 2.69 5.29
C LEU A 111 -5.05 2.32 6.74
N TYR A 112 -4.24 2.79 7.67
CA TYR A 112 -4.29 2.41 9.09
C TYR A 112 -5.27 3.26 9.92
N TRP A 113 -6.43 3.59 9.34
CA TRP A 113 -7.55 4.27 9.97
C TRP A 113 -8.83 3.45 9.87
N SER A 114 -9.82 3.76 10.71
CA SER A 114 -11.13 3.13 10.57
C SER A 114 -11.86 3.62 9.31
N LEU A 115 -12.91 2.89 8.90
CA LEU A 115 -13.71 3.20 7.71
C LEU A 115 -14.13 4.67 7.65
N ASP A 116 -14.60 5.23 8.76
CA ASP A 116 -15.15 6.59 8.84
C ASP A 116 -14.31 7.51 9.73
N HIS A 117 -13.01 7.26 9.85
CA HIS A 117 -12.15 8.12 10.67
C HIS A 117 -12.23 9.59 10.22
N PRO A 118 -12.48 10.57 11.14
CA PRO A 118 -12.86 11.93 10.76
C PRO A 118 -11.81 12.69 9.95
N LYS A 119 -10.52 12.43 10.20
CA LYS A 119 -9.42 13.16 9.53
C LYS A 119 -8.82 12.42 8.33
N ALA A 120 -8.85 11.09 8.35
CA ALA A 120 -8.23 10.25 7.32
C ALA A 120 -9.01 8.93 7.19
N SER A 121 -10.23 9.03 6.69
CA SER A 121 -11.14 7.88 6.54
C SER A 121 -10.54 6.83 5.59
N TYR A 122 -10.55 5.57 6.02
CA TYR A 122 -10.17 4.44 5.18
C TYR A 122 -10.94 4.45 3.85
N SER A 123 -12.25 4.71 3.91
CA SER A 123 -13.11 4.72 2.71
C SER A 123 -12.72 5.82 1.72
N LYS A 124 -12.43 7.03 2.17
CA LYS A 124 -11.96 8.12 1.31
C LYS A 124 -10.59 7.84 0.71
N LEU A 125 -9.68 7.31 1.51
CA LEU A 125 -8.34 6.97 1.06
C LEU A 125 -8.34 5.83 0.06
N LEU A 126 -9.11 4.77 0.31
CA LEU A 126 -9.25 3.66 -0.62
C LEU A 126 -9.76 4.13 -1.98
N LYS A 127 -10.81 4.95 -1.99
CA LYS A 127 -11.33 5.55 -3.22
C LYS A 127 -10.24 6.35 -3.93
N TRP A 128 -9.56 7.23 -3.21
CA TRP A 128 -8.50 8.07 -3.79
C TRP A 128 -7.36 7.23 -4.40
N TRP A 129 -6.86 6.23 -3.68
CA TRP A 129 -5.81 5.35 -4.18
C TRP A 129 -6.27 4.52 -5.39
N SER A 130 -7.50 4.01 -5.36
CA SER A 130 -8.09 3.27 -6.49
C SER A 130 -8.15 4.13 -7.76
N GLU A 131 -8.56 5.40 -7.64
CA GLU A 131 -8.63 6.34 -8.77
C GLU A 131 -7.25 6.75 -9.31
N ASN A 132 -6.20 6.73 -8.47
CA ASN A 132 -4.86 7.19 -8.81
C ASN A 132 -3.85 6.08 -9.13
N ALA A 133 -4.18 4.81 -8.90
CA ALA A 133 -3.27 3.68 -9.13
C ALA A 133 -2.95 3.45 -10.62
N LYS A 134 -3.78 3.95 -11.53
CA LYS A 134 -3.62 3.80 -13.00
C LYS A 134 -3.39 2.34 -13.40
N ASN A 135 -2.21 2.04 -13.97
CA ASN A 135 -1.82 0.71 -14.43
C ASN A 135 -1.00 -0.08 -13.39
N THR A 136 -0.84 0.46 -12.19
CA THR A 136 -0.11 -0.21 -11.10
C THR A 136 -1.06 -1.10 -10.32
N ALA A 137 -0.66 -2.34 -10.04
CA ALA A 137 -1.46 -3.23 -9.19
C ALA A 137 -1.59 -2.63 -7.78
N ILE A 138 -2.81 -2.55 -7.26
CA ILE A 138 -3.05 -1.98 -5.93
C ILE A 138 -3.55 -3.05 -4.96
N TYR A 139 -2.92 -3.10 -3.81
CA TYR A 139 -3.34 -3.83 -2.60
C TYR A 139 -3.50 -2.83 -1.47
N ILE A 140 -4.25 -3.16 -0.42
CA ILE A 140 -4.47 -2.25 0.70
C ILE A 140 -3.88 -2.82 1.97
N GLY A 141 -3.08 -1.99 2.67
CA GLY A 141 -2.53 -2.29 3.98
C GLY A 141 -3.55 -2.02 5.08
N ASN A 142 -3.83 -3.02 5.92
CA ASN A 142 -4.76 -2.95 7.04
C ASN A 142 -4.02 -3.15 8.37
N SER A 143 -4.41 -2.39 9.40
CA SER A 143 -3.81 -2.39 10.73
C SER A 143 -4.54 -3.34 11.69
N SER A 144 -4.29 -4.64 11.59
CA SER A 144 -4.91 -5.63 12.51
C SER A 144 -4.55 -5.43 13.98
N TYR A 145 -3.44 -4.76 14.26
CA TYR A 145 -3.00 -4.49 15.64
C TYR A 145 -3.87 -3.47 16.38
N LYS A 146 -4.65 -2.67 15.68
CA LYS A 146 -5.50 -1.61 16.28
C LYS A 146 -6.76 -2.15 16.93
N ILE A 147 -7.22 -3.34 16.58
CA ILE A 147 -8.40 -3.95 17.19
C ILE A 147 -8.23 -4.00 18.70
N LYS A 148 -9.19 -3.39 19.41
CA LYS A 148 -9.23 -3.26 20.89
C LYS A 148 -8.02 -2.57 21.51
N SER A 149 -7.26 -1.78 20.73
CA SER A 149 -6.03 -1.11 21.20
C SER A 149 -5.80 0.28 20.61
N ASP A 150 -6.81 0.93 20.05
CA ASP A 150 -6.72 2.28 19.47
C ASP A 150 -7.73 3.23 20.14
N GLY A 151 -7.43 4.53 20.15
CA GLY A 151 -8.32 5.57 20.69
C GLY A 151 -9.58 5.82 19.85
N ASP A 152 -9.61 5.41 18.59
CA ASP A 152 -10.80 5.45 17.76
C ASP A 152 -11.72 4.28 18.13
N LYS A 153 -12.92 4.61 18.62
CA LYS A 153 -13.92 3.65 19.12
C LYS A 153 -14.34 2.59 18.10
N ARG A 154 -14.17 2.83 16.80
CA ARG A 154 -14.44 1.83 15.75
C ARG A 154 -13.57 0.58 15.90
N TRP A 155 -12.34 0.74 16.35
CA TRP A 155 -11.44 -0.38 16.60
C TRP A 155 -11.83 -1.26 17.81
N ASN A 156 -12.80 -0.86 18.60
CA ASN A 156 -13.35 -1.72 19.66
C ASN A 156 -14.16 -2.90 19.09
N PHE A 157 -14.57 -2.84 17.83
CA PHE A 157 -15.37 -3.88 17.18
C PHE A 157 -14.49 -4.78 16.31
N ALA A 158 -14.58 -6.08 16.51
CA ALA A 158 -13.88 -7.07 15.69
C ALA A 158 -14.30 -7.04 14.22
N THR A 159 -15.48 -6.49 13.94
CA THR A 159 -16.03 -6.33 12.58
C THR A 159 -15.37 -5.23 11.76
N GLU A 160 -14.55 -4.35 12.35
CA GLU A 160 -13.93 -3.26 11.60
C GLU A 160 -13.06 -3.78 10.44
N ILE A 161 -12.21 -4.78 10.67
CA ILE A 161 -11.39 -5.39 9.60
C ILE A 161 -12.25 -6.12 8.55
N PRO A 162 -13.19 -7.01 8.90
CA PRO A 162 -14.15 -7.57 7.94
C PRO A 162 -14.84 -6.51 7.08
N ASN A 163 -15.37 -5.45 7.68
CA ASN A 163 -16.04 -4.37 6.96
C ASN A 163 -15.10 -3.62 6.00
N GLN A 164 -13.84 -3.40 6.39
CA GLN A 164 -12.82 -2.83 5.51
C GLN A 164 -12.56 -3.71 4.28
N ILE A 165 -12.50 -5.03 4.47
CA ILE A 165 -12.30 -5.98 3.36
C ILE A 165 -13.51 -5.99 2.43
N ASP A 166 -14.73 -6.03 2.98
CA ASP A 166 -15.95 -5.99 2.17
C ASP A 166 -16.03 -4.70 1.36
N TYR A 167 -15.70 -3.55 1.97
CA TYR A 167 -15.61 -2.30 1.27
C TYR A 167 -14.52 -2.30 0.19
N THR A 168 -13.34 -2.86 0.48
CA THR A 168 -12.26 -3.01 -0.50
C THR A 168 -12.71 -3.80 -1.72
N ARG A 169 -13.49 -4.86 -1.54
CA ARG A 169 -14.01 -5.72 -2.62
C ARG A 169 -15.01 -5.04 -3.54
N THR A 170 -15.53 -3.87 -3.19
CA THR A 170 -16.37 -3.07 -4.09
C THR A 170 -15.57 -2.37 -5.19
N PHE A 171 -14.24 -2.35 -5.12
CA PHE A 171 -13.35 -1.72 -6.08
C PHE A 171 -12.68 -2.77 -6.99
N ASN A 172 -13.10 -2.85 -8.23
CA ASN A 172 -12.66 -3.89 -9.18
C ASN A 172 -11.15 -3.87 -9.50
N ASN A 173 -10.48 -2.75 -9.32
CA ASN A 173 -9.04 -2.61 -9.57
C ASN A 173 -8.17 -2.85 -8.33
N VAL A 174 -8.76 -3.03 -7.15
CA VAL A 174 -8.03 -3.40 -5.92
C VAL A 174 -7.94 -4.91 -5.82
N GLN A 175 -6.72 -5.43 -5.77
CA GLN A 175 -6.46 -6.86 -5.92
C GLN A 175 -6.48 -7.64 -4.59
N GLY A 176 -6.45 -6.95 -3.45
CA GLY A 176 -6.50 -7.60 -2.15
C GLY A 176 -6.00 -6.75 -1.00
N ASN A 177 -5.84 -7.41 0.14
CA ASN A 177 -5.45 -6.81 1.40
C ASN A 177 -4.17 -7.44 1.95
N ALA A 178 -3.36 -6.66 2.65
CA ALA A 178 -2.23 -7.13 3.44
C ALA A 178 -2.35 -6.59 4.87
N PHE A 179 -1.95 -7.38 5.84
CA PHE A 179 -2.18 -7.06 7.25
C PHE A 179 -0.89 -6.85 8.02
N PHE A 180 -0.80 -5.77 8.75
CA PHE A 180 0.26 -5.56 9.72
C PHE A 180 -0.26 -5.89 11.13
N SER A 181 0.04 -7.11 11.67
CA SER A 181 0.81 -8.20 11.08
C SER A 181 0.18 -9.55 11.47
N ALA A 182 0.66 -10.65 10.90
CA ALA A 182 0.16 -12.00 11.16
C ALA A 182 0.10 -12.37 12.66
N LYS A 183 1.05 -11.91 13.48
CA LYS A 183 1.07 -12.19 14.93
C LYS A 183 -0.21 -11.77 15.67
N TRP A 184 -0.93 -10.76 15.16
CA TRP A 184 -2.13 -10.26 15.80
C TRP A 184 -3.33 -11.19 15.57
N PHE A 185 -3.38 -11.89 14.45
CA PHE A 185 -4.39 -12.90 14.17
C PHE A 185 -4.16 -14.17 15.00
N VAL A 186 -2.90 -14.59 15.14
CA VAL A 186 -2.55 -15.81 15.89
C VAL A 186 -2.73 -15.63 17.42
N ASN A 187 -2.29 -14.49 17.96
CA ASN A 187 -2.11 -14.36 19.41
C ASN A 187 -3.19 -13.52 20.11
N LYS A 188 -3.85 -12.57 19.42
CA LYS A 188 -4.69 -11.57 20.10
C LYS A 188 -6.07 -11.34 19.52
N ASN A 189 -6.27 -11.59 18.24
CA ASN A 189 -7.52 -11.26 17.54
C ASN A 189 -8.25 -12.51 17.03
N GLN A 190 -8.44 -13.51 17.88
CA GLN A 190 -9.10 -14.77 17.51
C GLN A 190 -10.52 -14.53 16.96
N GLU A 191 -11.27 -13.59 17.54
CA GLU A 191 -12.60 -13.21 17.06
C GLU A 191 -12.55 -12.69 15.60
N VAL A 192 -11.61 -11.79 15.28
CA VAL A 192 -11.40 -11.30 13.89
C VAL A 192 -11.01 -12.45 12.98
N THR A 193 -10.11 -13.32 13.43
CA THR A 193 -9.64 -14.48 12.65
C THR A 193 -10.80 -15.41 12.31
N GLN A 194 -11.65 -15.69 13.28
CA GLN A 194 -12.85 -16.51 13.08
C GLN A 194 -13.83 -15.86 12.11
N LEU A 195 -14.14 -14.57 12.29
CA LEU A 195 -15.04 -13.84 11.38
C LEU A 195 -14.53 -13.87 9.94
N LEU A 196 -13.22 -13.66 9.73
CA LEU A 196 -12.63 -13.71 8.40
C LEU A 196 -12.66 -15.10 7.78
N ALA A 197 -12.37 -16.13 8.56
CA ALA A 197 -12.39 -17.53 8.10
C ALA A 197 -13.79 -18.01 7.73
N GLU A 198 -14.80 -17.58 8.47
CA GLU A 198 -16.19 -17.94 8.22
C GLU A 198 -16.84 -17.16 7.07
N ASN A 199 -16.34 -15.97 6.75
CA ASN A 199 -16.93 -15.05 5.77
C ASN A 199 -15.98 -14.71 4.63
N GLN A 200 -15.13 -13.68 4.79
CA GLN A 200 -14.36 -13.09 3.70
C GLN A 200 -13.33 -14.06 3.08
N TYR A 201 -12.76 -14.96 3.87
CA TYR A 201 -11.76 -15.95 3.46
C TYR A 201 -12.25 -17.39 3.65
N LYS A 202 -13.54 -17.63 3.63
CA LYS A 202 -14.15 -18.95 3.72
C LYS A 202 -13.64 -19.93 2.66
N TYR A 203 -13.35 -19.42 1.49
CA TYR A 203 -12.84 -20.21 0.36
C TYR A 203 -11.43 -19.78 0.00
N PRO A 204 -10.53 -20.74 -0.34
CA PRO A 204 -9.19 -20.40 -0.84
C PRO A 204 -9.28 -19.53 -2.09
N ALA A 205 -8.46 -18.49 -2.14
CA ALA A 205 -8.33 -17.66 -3.34
C ALA A 205 -7.25 -18.20 -4.26
N ILE A 206 -7.51 -18.15 -5.56
CA ILE A 206 -6.48 -18.40 -6.56
C ILE A 206 -5.61 -17.15 -6.67
N PRO A 207 -4.28 -17.24 -6.50
CA PRO A 207 -3.40 -16.08 -6.65
C PRO A 207 -3.55 -15.46 -8.04
N LEU A 208 -3.72 -14.14 -8.09
CA LEU A 208 -3.83 -13.41 -9.35
C LEU A 208 -2.54 -13.55 -10.16
N ALA A 209 -2.71 -13.84 -11.43
CA ALA A 209 -1.59 -13.78 -12.36
C ALA A 209 -1.16 -12.33 -12.57
N VAL A 210 0.15 -12.07 -12.53
CA VAL A 210 0.70 -10.76 -12.86
C VAL A 210 0.99 -10.71 -14.37
N PRO A 211 0.16 -10.02 -15.17
CA PRO A 211 0.24 -10.06 -16.64
C PRO A 211 1.61 -9.65 -17.18
N LYS A 212 2.26 -8.64 -16.55
CA LYS A 212 3.57 -8.14 -16.96
C LYS A 212 4.73 -9.14 -16.78
N LEU A 213 4.52 -10.20 -16.00
CA LEU A 213 5.58 -11.19 -15.70
C LEU A 213 5.40 -12.51 -16.45
N ARG A 214 4.31 -12.72 -17.17
CA ARG A 214 4.08 -13.92 -17.97
C ARG A 214 4.64 -13.75 -19.36
N LYS A 215 5.67 -14.51 -19.69
CA LYS A 215 6.16 -14.68 -21.07
C LYS A 215 5.36 -15.74 -21.85
N GLU A 216 4.65 -16.63 -21.16
CA GLU A 216 3.88 -17.71 -21.77
C GLU A 216 2.48 -17.79 -21.17
N LEU A 217 1.47 -17.95 -22.02
CA LEU A 217 0.12 -18.28 -21.58
C LEU A 217 0.14 -19.70 -21.02
N LEU A 218 -0.27 -19.87 -19.76
CA LEU A 218 -0.54 -21.19 -19.25
C LEU A 218 -1.68 -21.79 -20.07
N VAL A 219 -1.43 -22.92 -20.71
CA VAL A 219 -2.48 -23.70 -21.36
C VAL A 219 -3.49 -24.08 -20.29
N SER A 220 -4.76 -23.77 -20.51
CA SER A 220 -5.83 -24.19 -19.60
C SER A 220 -5.75 -25.70 -19.39
N PRO A 221 -5.82 -26.19 -18.13
CA PRO A 221 -5.83 -27.63 -17.92
C PRO A 221 -7.02 -28.24 -18.67
N LYS A 222 -6.76 -29.26 -19.49
CA LYS A 222 -7.83 -30.02 -20.11
C LYS A 222 -8.57 -30.77 -19.01
N MET A 223 -9.85 -30.49 -18.84
CA MET A 223 -10.70 -31.33 -18.00
C MET A 223 -10.74 -32.74 -18.59
N MET A 224 -10.15 -33.71 -17.91
CA MET A 224 -10.40 -35.09 -18.20
C MET A 224 -11.71 -35.52 -17.51
N ALA A 225 -12.72 -35.83 -18.29
CA ALA A 225 -13.92 -36.43 -17.76
C ALA A 225 -13.56 -37.81 -17.21
N VAL A 226 -13.68 -37.99 -15.89
CA VAL A 226 -13.59 -39.32 -15.28
C VAL A 226 -14.96 -39.96 -15.49
N THR A 227 -15.08 -40.81 -16.52
CA THR A 227 -16.23 -41.72 -16.65
C THR A 227 -16.11 -42.75 -15.54
N LYS A 228 -17.02 -42.74 -14.56
CA LYS A 228 -17.23 -43.88 -13.68
C LYS A 228 -17.77 -45.02 -14.58
N ASN A 229 -16.97 -46.07 -14.80
CA ASN A 229 -17.48 -47.32 -15.28
C ASN A 229 -18.29 -47.94 -14.14
N ASN A 230 -19.59 -48.18 -14.38
CA ASN A 230 -20.45 -48.99 -13.53
C ASN A 230 -20.01 -50.44 -13.53
#